data_2d182ffc6b1bd20f8ecf381b7c49b5b2
#
_entry.id   2d182ffc6b1bd20f8ecf381b7c49b5b2
#
_cell.length_a   1.000
_cell.length_b   1.000
_cell.length_c   1.000
_cell.angle_alpha   90.00
_cell.angle_beta   90.00
_cell.angle_gamma   90.00
#
_symmetry.space_group_name_H-M   'P 1'
#
loop_
_entity.id
_entity.type
_entity.pdbx_description
1 polymer ?
#
loop_
_entity_poly.entity_id
_entity_poly.type
_entity_poly.pdbx_seq_one_letter_code
_entity_poly.pdbx_strand_id
1 'polypeptide(L)'
;MNDTEVIAGISVVIALAAGMLTWLAIDVGTGSMKRYRSSFTERTRFQVREFFLFIDPRQLFVLNMAGIVLGALMTWLFTDSALLALAMAVALTFAPRVLYARLRARRLRQFEEQLPDALMMLAGGMRAGAGFSSALTQLVQEAPAPLGQEFSLMLREQRIGVTLEQSLNNLAHRMPTQTTILVVSAMRIAAETGGGLAETLERTAGTIRSRLQMEGKIRALTAQGKLQAWVVGLLPVGLALVLGKMEPAAMDMLWHTRVGWAVLAVLAVLEALGVYVIRKIIAIDV
;
A
#
# COMPACT_ATOMS: atom_id res chain seq x y z
N MET A 1 9.86 -41.90 -30.67
CA MET A 1 10.51 -41.02 -29.72
C MET A 1 9.79 -41.29 -28.39
N ASN A 2 10.48 -41.89 -27.43
CA ASN A 2 9.82 -42.38 -26.20
C ASN A 2 9.35 -41.18 -25.36
N ASP A 3 8.12 -41.22 -24.85
CA ASP A 3 7.54 -40.16 -24.01
C ASP A 3 8.42 -39.77 -22.81
N THR A 4 9.25 -40.68 -22.34
CA THR A 4 10.25 -40.48 -21.29
C THR A 4 11.40 -39.54 -21.70
N GLU A 5 11.84 -39.57 -22.98
CA GLU A 5 12.91 -38.67 -23.46
C GLU A 5 12.39 -37.27 -23.71
N VAL A 6 11.12 -37.13 -24.12
CA VAL A 6 10.45 -35.85 -24.27
C VAL A 6 10.23 -35.19 -22.91
N ILE A 7 9.78 -35.98 -21.93
CA ILE A 7 9.58 -35.51 -20.52
C ILE A 7 10.93 -35.12 -19.89
N ALA A 8 11.99 -35.92 -20.11
CA ALA A 8 13.32 -35.57 -19.61
C ALA A 8 13.89 -34.32 -20.29
N GLY A 9 13.68 -34.13 -21.58
CA GLY A 9 14.08 -32.89 -22.28
C GLY A 9 13.36 -31.66 -21.80
N ILE A 10 12.05 -31.73 -21.58
CA ILE A 10 11.23 -30.65 -21.04
C ILE A 10 11.64 -30.29 -19.61
N SER A 11 11.91 -31.30 -18.76
CA SER A 11 12.34 -31.05 -17.36
C SER A 11 13.73 -30.40 -17.29
N VAL A 12 14.66 -30.74 -18.17
CA VAL A 12 15.98 -30.09 -18.28
C VAL A 12 15.83 -28.64 -18.76
N VAL A 13 14.97 -28.37 -19.75
CA VAL A 13 14.71 -26.99 -20.24
C VAL A 13 14.05 -26.15 -19.16
N ILE A 14 13.11 -26.70 -18.38
CA ILE A 14 12.47 -26.01 -17.24
C ILE A 14 13.49 -25.74 -16.14
N ALA A 15 14.35 -26.70 -15.81
CA ALA A 15 15.40 -26.53 -14.80
C ALA A 15 16.45 -25.48 -15.23
N LEU A 16 16.82 -25.45 -16.51
CA LEU A 16 17.71 -24.44 -17.07
C LEU A 16 17.05 -23.05 -17.12
N ALA A 17 15.78 -22.97 -17.50
CA ALA A 17 15.02 -21.72 -17.50
C ALA A 17 14.82 -21.18 -16.08
N ALA A 18 14.52 -22.04 -15.11
CA ALA A 18 14.43 -21.69 -13.70
C ALA A 18 15.80 -21.26 -13.14
N GLY A 19 16.87 -21.96 -13.50
CA GLY A 19 18.25 -21.60 -13.13
C GLY A 19 18.69 -20.26 -13.73
N MET A 20 18.35 -20.03 -15.00
CA MET A 20 18.68 -18.77 -15.70
C MET A 20 17.85 -17.59 -15.19
N LEU A 21 16.56 -17.80 -14.89
CA LEU A 21 15.70 -16.79 -14.23
C LEU A 21 16.17 -16.50 -12.80
N THR A 22 16.62 -17.52 -12.07
CA THR A 22 17.19 -17.36 -10.73
C THR A 22 18.51 -16.60 -10.77
N TRP A 23 19.37 -16.93 -11.74
CA TRP A 23 20.63 -16.21 -11.95
C TRP A 23 20.38 -14.77 -12.39
N LEU A 24 19.44 -14.53 -13.33
CA LEU A 24 19.04 -13.19 -13.77
C LEU A 24 18.40 -12.38 -12.62
N ALA A 25 17.56 -13.00 -11.79
CA ALA A 25 16.98 -12.38 -10.61
C ALA A 25 18.04 -12.05 -9.53
N ILE A 26 19.06 -12.89 -9.40
CA ILE A 26 20.22 -12.64 -8.53
C ILE A 26 21.10 -11.52 -9.12
N ASP A 27 21.36 -11.54 -10.43
CA ASP A 27 22.19 -10.53 -11.08
C ASP A 27 21.52 -9.17 -11.16
N VAL A 28 20.23 -9.10 -11.52
CA VAL A 28 19.40 -7.89 -11.44
C VAL A 28 19.19 -7.48 -9.99
N GLY A 29 18.99 -8.42 -9.06
CA GLY A 29 18.89 -8.18 -7.62
C GLY A 29 20.20 -7.65 -7.03
N THR A 30 21.35 -8.21 -7.40
CA THR A 30 22.65 -7.75 -6.92
C THR A 30 23.12 -6.48 -7.62
N GLY A 31 22.78 -6.27 -8.90
CA GLY A 31 23.02 -5.00 -9.62
C GLY A 31 22.12 -3.87 -9.12
N SER A 32 20.85 -4.13 -8.90
CA SER A 32 19.91 -3.22 -8.24
C SER A 32 20.26 -3.04 -6.76
N MET A 33 20.73 -4.08 -6.09
CA MET A 33 21.18 -4.07 -4.70
C MET A 33 22.48 -3.26 -4.55
N LYS A 34 23.40 -3.27 -5.52
CA LYS A 34 24.57 -2.38 -5.52
C LYS A 34 24.20 -0.92 -5.79
N ARG A 35 23.30 -0.64 -6.73
CA ARG A 35 22.71 0.71 -6.92
C ARG A 35 21.77 1.11 -5.79
N TYR A 36 21.01 0.18 -5.26
CA TYR A 36 20.19 0.35 -4.07
C TYR A 36 21.05 0.52 -2.82
N ARG A 37 22.15 -0.22 -2.71
CA ARG A 37 23.10 -0.11 -1.60
C ARG A 37 23.91 1.19 -1.65
N SER A 38 24.30 1.72 -2.80
CA SER A 38 24.99 3.01 -2.90
C SER A 38 24.06 4.21 -2.69
N SER A 39 22.83 4.14 -3.20
CA SER A 39 21.79 5.15 -2.90
C SER A 39 21.19 4.99 -1.48
N PHE A 40 21.28 3.80 -0.92
CA PHE A 40 20.77 3.45 0.40
C PHE A 40 21.83 3.60 1.50
N THR A 41 23.12 3.42 1.20
CA THR A 41 24.17 3.41 2.25
C THR A 41 24.42 4.81 2.80
N GLU A 42 24.20 5.88 2.04
CA GLU A 42 24.26 7.25 2.56
C GLU A 42 22.93 7.71 3.19
N ARG A 43 21.77 7.19 2.73
CA ARG A 43 20.46 7.57 3.27
C ARG A 43 19.84 6.55 4.24
N THR A 44 20.28 5.31 4.23
CA THR A 44 19.56 4.18 4.87
C THR A 44 20.30 3.57 6.06
N ARG A 45 21.50 3.99 6.41
CA ARG A 45 22.11 3.59 7.70
C ARG A 45 21.22 3.95 8.90
N PHE A 46 20.32 4.93 8.75
CA PHE A 46 19.34 5.33 9.74
C PHE A 46 17.97 4.65 9.60
N GLN A 47 17.50 4.30 8.38
CA GLN A 47 16.11 3.88 8.16
C GLN A 47 15.81 2.39 8.39
N VAL A 48 16.78 1.49 8.22
CA VAL A 48 16.53 0.04 8.38
C VAL A 48 16.49 -0.38 9.86
N ARG A 49 17.08 0.40 10.78
CA ARG A 49 16.94 0.19 12.23
C ARG A 49 15.60 0.63 12.80
N GLU A 50 14.83 1.41 12.05
CA GLU A 50 13.57 2.00 12.49
C GLU A 50 12.32 1.17 12.19
N PHE A 51 12.38 0.32 11.18
CA PHE A 51 11.38 -0.73 11.07
C PHE A 51 11.74 -1.82 12.06
N PHE A 52 11.03 -1.87 13.19
CA PHE A 52 11.09 -2.91 14.22
C PHE A 52 10.76 -4.33 13.73
N LEU A 53 10.94 -4.59 12.46
CA LEU A 53 11.08 -5.91 11.90
C LEU A 53 12.58 -6.23 11.91
N PHE A 54 13.03 -6.87 12.99
CA PHE A 54 14.35 -7.48 13.15
C PHE A 54 14.58 -8.63 12.15
N ILE A 55 14.00 -8.57 10.97
CA ILE A 55 14.18 -9.59 9.95
C ILE A 55 15.29 -9.09 9.03
N ASP A 56 16.42 -9.79 9.08
CA ASP A 56 17.54 -9.55 8.20
C ASP A 56 17.05 -9.59 6.73
N PRO A 57 17.35 -8.59 5.89
CA PRO A 57 16.96 -8.59 4.48
C PRO A 57 17.36 -9.88 3.74
N ARG A 58 18.42 -10.55 4.21
CA ARG A 58 18.81 -11.88 3.71
C ARG A 58 17.80 -12.96 4.04
N GLN A 59 17.23 -12.94 5.26
CA GLN A 59 16.24 -13.94 5.66
C GLN A 59 14.92 -13.76 4.89
N LEU A 60 14.51 -12.51 4.65
CA LEU A 60 13.34 -12.22 3.81
C LEU A 60 13.55 -12.67 2.36
N PHE A 61 14.76 -12.47 1.82
CA PHE A 61 15.10 -12.93 0.47
C PHE A 61 15.09 -14.45 0.37
N VAL A 62 15.72 -15.16 1.33
CA VAL A 62 15.75 -16.63 1.36
C VAL A 62 14.33 -17.20 1.54
N LEU A 63 13.53 -16.61 2.44
CA LEU A 63 12.14 -17.02 2.68
C LEU A 63 11.28 -16.81 1.42
N ASN A 64 11.46 -15.71 0.72
CA ASN A 64 10.76 -15.42 -0.54
C ASN A 64 11.17 -16.41 -1.63
N MET A 65 12.47 -16.68 -1.78
CA MET A 65 12.98 -17.65 -2.76
C MET A 65 12.46 -19.06 -2.48
N ALA A 66 12.48 -19.49 -1.22
CA ALA A 66 11.89 -20.75 -0.80
C ALA A 66 10.38 -20.78 -1.10
N GLY A 67 9.67 -19.70 -0.85
CA GLY A 67 8.23 -19.56 -1.16
C GLY A 67 7.94 -19.65 -2.66
N ILE A 68 8.77 -19.06 -3.52
CA ILE A 68 8.63 -19.14 -4.98
C ILE A 68 8.82 -20.58 -5.46
N VAL A 69 9.89 -21.24 -5.00
CA VAL A 69 10.20 -22.63 -5.41
C VAL A 69 9.11 -23.60 -4.93
N LEU A 70 8.72 -23.50 -3.65
CA LEU A 70 7.65 -24.34 -3.09
C LEU A 70 6.30 -24.07 -3.73
N GLY A 71 5.94 -22.82 -3.97
CA GLY A 71 4.68 -22.43 -4.61
C GLY A 71 4.60 -22.89 -6.05
N ALA A 72 5.67 -22.74 -6.83
CA ALA A 72 5.74 -23.22 -8.19
C ALA A 72 5.68 -24.76 -8.28
N LEU A 73 6.41 -25.46 -7.38
CA LEU A 73 6.42 -26.91 -7.30
C LEU A 73 5.03 -27.46 -6.91
N MET A 74 4.38 -26.88 -5.92
CA MET A 74 3.03 -27.26 -5.51
C MET A 74 2.01 -27.04 -6.62
N THR A 75 2.07 -25.88 -7.29
CA THR A 75 1.16 -25.60 -8.41
C THR A 75 1.36 -26.60 -9.57
N TRP A 76 2.61 -26.96 -9.86
CA TRP A 76 2.90 -27.94 -10.89
C TRP A 76 2.40 -29.33 -10.51
N LEU A 77 2.61 -29.79 -9.26
CA LEU A 77 2.14 -31.09 -8.76
C LEU A 77 0.61 -31.22 -8.77
N PHE A 78 -0.13 -30.13 -8.47
CA PHE A 78 -1.59 -30.18 -8.41
C PHE A 78 -2.27 -29.96 -9.76
N THR A 79 -1.64 -29.24 -10.69
CA THR A 79 -2.31 -28.77 -11.92
C THR A 79 -1.71 -29.38 -13.18
N ASP A 80 -0.56 -30.07 -13.07
CA ASP A 80 0.22 -30.67 -14.18
C ASP A 80 0.51 -29.68 -15.33
N SER A 81 0.38 -28.37 -15.06
CA SER A 81 0.51 -27.28 -16.01
C SER A 81 1.71 -26.41 -15.70
N ALA A 82 2.74 -26.49 -16.54
CA ALA A 82 3.94 -25.64 -16.42
C ALA A 82 3.62 -24.15 -16.54
N LEU A 83 2.58 -23.78 -17.29
CA LEU A 83 2.17 -22.38 -17.48
C LEU A 83 1.61 -21.78 -16.21
N LEU A 84 0.80 -22.54 -15.45
CA LEU A 84 0.28 -22.08 -14.15
C LEU A 84 1.37 -22.01 -13.09
N ALA A 85 2.31 -22.96 -13.08
CA ALA A 85 3.47 -22.92 -12.18
C ALA A 85 4.35 -21.68 -12.44
N LEU A 86 4.59 -21.34 -13.72
CA LEU A 86 5.32 -20.12 -14.10
C LEU A 86 4.58 -18.85 -13.67
N ALA A 87 3.27 -18.78 -13.91
CA ALA A 87 2.45 -17.65 -13.49
C ALA A 87 2.48 -17.44 -11.97
N MET A 88 2.41 -18.54 -11.19
CA MET A 88 2.53 -18.50 -9.74
C MET A 88 3.92 -18.02 -9.28
N ALA A 89 5.00 -18.48 -9.90
CA ALA A 89 6.35 -18.04 -9.60
C ALA A 89 6.54 -16.53 -9.84
N VAL A 90 6.01 -16.03 -10.97
CA VAL A 90 6.01 -14.59 -11.29
C VAL A 90 5.19 -13.80 -10.25
N ALA A 91 3.99 -14.26 -9.90
CA ALA A 91 3.14 -13.60 -8.90
C ALA A 91 3.84 -13.53 -7.53
N LEU A 92 4.46 -14.61 -7.08
CA LEU A 92 5.20 -14.66 -5.81
C LEU A 92 6.45 -13.78 -5.81
N THR A 93 7.08 -13.55 -6.96
CA THR A 93 8.23 -12.64 -7.08
C THR A 93 7.82 -11.19 -6.81
N PHE A 94 6.62 -10.77 -7.23
CA PHE A 94 6.10 -9.42 -6.99
C PHE A 94 5.41 -9.26 -5.63
N ALA A 95 4.99 -10.36 -5.00
CA ALA A 95 4.24 -10.34 -3.74
C ALA A 95 4.92 -9.56 -2.62
N PRO A 96 6.23 -9.73 -2.30
CA PRO A 96 6.87 -8.98 -1.21
C PRO A 96 6.94 -7.48 -1.49
N ARG A 97 7.12 -7.08 -2.75
CA ARG A 97 7.16 -5.66 -3.13
C ARG A 97 5.80 -4.98 -2.90
N VAL A 98 4.71 -5.66 -3.29
CA VAL A 98 3.35 -5.16 -3.08
C VAL A 98 3.01 -5.15 -1.59
N LEU A 99 3.37 -6.20 -0.85
CA LEU A 99 3.15 -6.28 0.60
C LEU A 99 3.89 -5.16 1.33
N TYR A 100 5.18 -4.94 1.03
CA TYR A 100 5.97 -3.86 1.61
C TYR A 100 5.38 -2.48 1.31
N ALA A 101 4.97 -2.23 0.06
CA ALA A 101 4.34 -0.96 -0.33
C ALA A 101 3.03 -0.73 0.45
N ARG A 102 2.21 -1.77 0.63
CA ARG A 102 0.96 -1.70 1.40
C ARG A 102 1.21 -1.47 2.89
N LEU A 103 2.18 -2.16 3.48
CA LEU A 103 2.54 -1.98 4.89
C LEU A 103 3.09 -0.57 5.16
N ARG A 104 3.94 -0.06 4.25
CA ARG A 104 4.45 1.31 4.34
C ARG A 104 3.33 2.34 4.21
N ALA A 105 2.46 2.19 3.23
CA ALA A 105 1.32 3.08 3.05
C ALA A 105 0.38 3.06 4.28
N ARG A 106 0.13 1.87 4.85
CA ARG A 106 -0.65 1.73 6.09
C ARG A 106 0.02 2.44 7.27
N ARG A 107 1.34 2.30 7.43
CA ARG A 107 2.10 2.98 8.50
C ARG A 107 2.04 4.49 8.36
N LEU A 108 2.26 5.03 7.16
CA LEU A 108 2.18 6.46 6.89
C LEU A 108 0.79 7.01 7.23
N ARG A 109 -0.25 6.30 6.81
CA ARG A 109 -1.62 6.68 7.09
C ARG A 109 -1.96 6.64 8.58
N GLN A 110 -1.54 5.59 9.30
CA GLN A 110 -1.72 5.52 10.76
C GLN A 110 -1.02 6.68 11.47
N PHE A 111 0.18 7.06 11.01
CA PHE A 111 0.89 8.22 11.53
C PHE A 111 0.08 9.51 11.31
N GLU A 112 -0.46 9.73 10.10
CA GLU A 112 -1.29 10.91 9.81
C GLU A 112 -2.56 10.96 10.65
N GLU A 113 -3.24 9.83 10.86
CA GLU A 113 -4.45 9.73 11.66
C GLU A 113 -4.20 10.04 13.16
N GLN A 114 -3.01 9.73 13.68
CA GLN A 114 -2.60 9.99 15.06
C GLN A 114 -2.08 11.42 15.27
N LEU A 115 -1.67 12.11 14.21
CA LEU A 115 -0.96 13.38 14.28
C LEU A 115 -1.77 14.53 14.93
N PRO A 116 -3.09 14.70 14.66
CA PRO A 116 -3.87 15.75 15.30
C PRO A 116 -3.91 15.64 16.83
N ASP A 117 -4.08 14.43 17.35
CA ASP A 117 -4.15 14.20 18.81
C ASP A 117 -2.78 14.45 19.46
N ALA A 118 -1.70 14.05 18.78
CA ALA A 118 -0.34 14.35 19.22
C ALA A 118 -0.04 15.85 19.30
N LEU A 119 -0.45 16.60 18.26
CA LEU A 119 -0.27 18.05 18.23
C LEU A 119 -1.08 18.74 19.33
N MET A 120 -2.30 18.28 19.60
CA MET A 120 -3.13 18.77 20.69
C MET A 120 -2.50 18.49 22.07
N MET A 121 -1.91 17.30 22.25
CA MET A 121 -1.19 16.94 23.47
C MET A 121 0.04 17.82 23.68
N LEU A 122 0.85 18.03 22.63
CA LEU A 122 1.99 18.96 22.68
C LEU A 122 1.55 20.38 23.02
N ALA A 123 0.50 20.87 22.35
CA ALA A 123 -0.03 22.22 22.60
C ALA A 123 -0.56 22.38 24.04
N GLY A 124 -1.27 21.37 24.54
CA GLY A 124 -1.79 21.35 25.93
C GLY A 124 -0.67 21.39 26.96
N GLY A 125 0.37 20.54 26.79
CA GLY A 125 1.54 20.55 27.67
C GLY A 125 2.28 21.90 27.68
N MET A 126 2.47 22.49 26.50
CA MET A 126 3.11 23.79 26.36
C MET A 126 2.25 24.94 26.96
N ARG A 127 0.94 24.89 26.81
CA ARG A 127 0.01 25.85 27.40
C ARG A 127 0.01 25.75 28.93
N ALA A 128 0.22 24.57 29.50
CA ALA A 128 0.41 24.35 30.93
C ALA A 128 1.78 24.84 31.44
N GLY A 129 2.61 25.43 30.58
CA GLY A 129 3.93 25.98 30.95
C GLY A 129 5.09 25.00 30.78
N ALA A 130 4.86 23.78 30.26
CA ALA A 130 5.94 22.87 29.94
C ALA A 130 6.73 23.37 28.70
N GLY A 131 8.04 23.27 28.73
CA GLY A 131 8.86 23.51 27.53
C GLY A 131 8.59 22.42 26.46
N PHE A 132 8.85 22.74 25.18
CA PHE A 132 8.61 21.84 24.05
C PHE A 132 9.22 20.44 24.27
N SER A 133 10.48 20.36 24.71
CA SER A 133 11.15 19.07 24.95
C SER A 133 10.48 18.25 26.07
N SER A 134 9.93 18.92 27.10
CA SER A 134 9.19 18.24 28.17
C SER A 134 7.85 17.72 27.68
N ALA A 135 7.09 18.53 26.94
CA ALA A 135 5.83 18.13 26.31
C ALA A 135 6.04 16.98 25.30
N LEU A 136 7.13 17.04 24.52
CA LEU A 136 7.51 15.97 23.60
C LEU A 136 7.85 14.66 24.33
N THR A 137 8.51 14.76 25.49
CA THR A 137 8.84 13.58 26.31
C THR A 137 7.56 12.90 26.81
N GLN A 138 6.59 13.69 27.28
CA GLN A 138 5.28 13.17 27.70
C GLN A 138 4.53 12.54 26.52
N LEU A 139 4.48 13.20 25.37
CA LEU A 139 3.87 12.65 24.15
C LEU A 139 4.44 11.28 23.80
N VAL A 140 5.78 11.12 23.83
CA VAL A 140 6.44 9.87 23.46
C VAL A 140 6.07 8.72 24.41
N GLN A 141 5.75 9.01 25.67
CA GLN A 141 5.32 7.99 26.65
C GLN A 141 3.89 7.50 26.40
N GLU A 142 3.03 8.36 25.89
CA GLU A 142 1.60 8.09 25.74
C GLU A 142 1.20 7.71 24.30
N ALA A 143 1.96 8.19 23.29
CA ALA A 143 1.59 8.02 21.90
C ALA A 143 1.79 6.58 21.39
N PRO A 144 0.79 6.02 20.71
CA PRO A 144 0.92 4.68 20.10
C PRO A 144 1.87 4.69 18.89
N ALA A 145 2.33 3.49 18.50
CA ALA A 145 3.05 3.31 17.24
C ALA A 145 2.13 3.57 16.03
N PRO A 146 2.61 4.13 14.95
CA PRO A 146 4.00 4.52 14.65
C PRO A 146 4.43 5.89 15.16
N LEU A 147 3.51 6.74 15.62
CA LEU A 147 3.78 8.13 15.99
C LEU A 147 4.76 8.24 17.15
N GLY A 148 4.53 7.51 18.24
CA GLY A 148 5.42 7.50 19.39
C GLY A 148 6.85 7.08 19.03
N GLN A 149 7.03 6.17 18.08
CA GLN A 149 8.33 5.74 17.59
C GLN A 149 9.09 6.88 16.89
N GLU A 150 8.43 7.60 15.99
CA GLU A 150 9.04 8.68 15.21
C GLU A 150 9.39 9.89 16.09
N PHE A 151 8.51 10.25 17.00
CA PHE A 151 8.78 11.33 17.96
C PHE A 151 9.82 10.93 19.01
N SER A 152 9.88 9.66 19.42
CA SER A 152 10.96 9.12 20.25
C SER A 152 12.34 9.27 19.57
N LEU A 153 12.39 9.00 18.27
CA LEU A 153 13.61 9.18 17.51
C LEU A 153 14.01 10.66 17.41
N MET A 154 13.03 11.55 17.13
CA MET A 154 13.26 12.98 17.12
C MET A 154 13.79 13.50 18.47
N LEU A 155 13.23 13.01 19.59
CA LEU A 155 13.72 13.33 20.93
C LEU A 155 15.16 12.85 21.16
N ARG A 156 15.53 11.66 20.67
CA ARG A 156 16.90 11.13 20.74
C ARG A 156 17.88 11.96 19.91
N GLU A 157 17.47 12.36 18.69
CA GLU A 157 18.25 13.26 17.85
C GLU A 157 18.58 14.58 18.56
N GLN A 158 17.59 15.18 19.22
CA GLN A 158 17.79 16.41 20.01
C GLN A 158 18.72 16.20 21.20
N ARG A 159 18.62 15.07 21.91
CA ARG A 159 19.52 14.74 23.04
C ARG A 159 20.99 14.60 22.66
N ILE A 160 21.27 14.22 21.41
CA ILE A 160 22.64 14.13 20.88
C ILE A 160 23.10 15.41 20.17
N GLY A 161 22.34 16.52 20.32
CA GLY A 161 22.73 17.84 19.83
C GLY A 161 22.23 18.19 18.42
N VAL A 162 21.38 17.38 17.80
CA VAL A 162 20.72 17.75 16.53
C VAL A 162 19.71 18.87 16.81
N THR A 163 19.74 19.92 16.00
CA THR A 163 18.82 21.05 16.15
C THR A 163 17.36 20.62 15.92
N LEU A 164 16.41 21.36 16.51
CA LEU A 164 14.98 21.11 16.30
C LEU A 164 14.63 21.12 14.81
N GLU A 165 15.14 22.09 14.06
CA GLU A 165 14.91 22.23 12.63
C GLU A 165 15.38 20.99 11.86
N GLN A 166 16.60 20.52 12.13
CA GLN A 166 17.15 19.33 11.50
C GLN A 166 16.35 18.06 11.86
N SER A 167 15.96 17.91 13.14
CA SER A 167 15.17 16.76 13.59
C SER A 167 13.76 16.75 12.99
N LEU A 168 13.15 17.91 12.78
CA LEU A 168 11.88 18.05 12.05
C LEU A 168 12.04 17.71 10.56
N ASN A 169 13.10 18.17 9.92
CA ASN A 169 13.40 17.79 8.53
C ASN A 169 13.64 16.28 8.38
N ASN A 170 14.35 15.66 9.33
CA ASN A 170 14.53 14.22 9.36
C ASN A 170 13.19 13.49 9.49
N LEU A 171 12.29 13.97 10.34
CA LEU A 171 10.93 13.43 10.47
C LEU A 171 10.17 13.51 9.14
N ALA A 172 10.21 14.66 8.43
CA ALA A 172 9.57 14.81 7.13
C ALA A 172 10.14 13.86 6.07
N HIS A 173 11.45 13.57 6.11
CA HIS A 173 12.06 12.59 5.21
C HIS A 173 11.65 11.14 5.52
N ARG A 174 11.48 10.79 6.80
CA ARG A 174 11.03 9.45 7.21
C ARG A 174 9.55 9.23 6.95
N MET A 175 8.74 10.25 7.21
CA MET A 175 7.28 10.27 7.02
C MET A 175 6.87 11.30 5.94
N PRO A 176 7.13 11.02 4.65
CA PRO A 176 6.95 11.96 3.55
C PRO A 176 5.47 12.08 3.14
N THR A 177 4.65 12.61 4.05
CA THR A 177 3.24 12.89 3.79
C THR A 177 3.00 14.40 3.74
N GLN A 178 1.97 14.85 3.02
CA GLN A 178 1.62 16.27 2.96
C GLN A 178 1.32 16.85 4.35
N THR A 179 0.67 16.05 5.19
CA THR A 179 0.34 16.41 6.57
C THR A 179 1.60 16.63 7.41
N THR A 180 2.58 15.74 7.30
CA THR A 180 3.87 15.88 8.00
C THR A 180 4.62 17.15 7.56
N ILE A 181 4.66 17.42 6.24
CA ILE A 181 5.29 18.62 5.71
C ILE A 181 4.62 19.88 6.25
N LEU A 182 3.28 19.91 6.31
CA LEU A 182 2.52 21.02 6.87
C LEU A 182 2.88 21.25 8.35
N VAL A 183 2.91 20.19 9.15
CA VAL A 183 3.26 20.26 10.59
C VAL A 183 4.68 20.75 10.79
N VAL A 184 5.64 20.17 10.07
CA VAL A 184 7.06 20.57 10.15
C VAL A 184 7.24 22.05 9.78
N SER A 185 6.56 22.51 8.73
CA SER A 185 6.60 23.92 8.30
C SER A 185 6.00 24.85 9.35
N ALA A 186 4.83 24.47 9.90
CA ALA A 186 4.17 25.24 10.96
C ALA A 186 5.04 25.33 12.22
N MET A 187 5.64 24.22 12.66
CA MET A 187 6.52 24.18 13.83
C MET A 187 7.78 25.01 13.63
N ARG A 188 8.38 24.97 12.42
CA ARG A 188 9.57 25.76 12.10
C ARG A 188 9.27 27.26 12.15
N ILE A 189 8.20 27.71 11.48
CA ILE A 189 7.78 29.11 11.48
C ILE A 189 7.51 29.59 12.91
N ALA A 190 6.79 28.80 13.70
CA ALA A 190 6.46 29.15 15.08
C ALA A 190 7.71 29.21 15.98
N ALA A 191 8.69 28.36 15.77
CA ALA A 191 9.97 28.39 16.48
C ALA A 191 10.82 29.63 16.12
N GLU A 192 10.82 30.07 14.87
CA GLU A 192 11.52 31.25 14.38
C GLU A 192 10.89 32.56 14.88
N THR A 193 9.55 32.62 14.88
CA THR A 193 8.81 33.85 15.28
C THR A 193 8.67 34.03 16.79
N GLY A 194 9.00 33.02 17.58
CA GLY A 194 8.94 33.08 19.06
C GLY A 194 7.55 33.26 19.63
N GLY A 195 6.52 33.24 18.79
CA GLY A 195 5.13 33.50 19.18
C GLY A 195 4.26 32.24 19.06
N GLY A 196 3.60 31.85 20.17
CA GLY A 196 2.42 31.00 20.10
C GLY A 196 2.57 29.61 19.48
N LEU A 197 3.71 28.92 19.70
CA LEU A 197 3.90 27.57 19.17
C LEU A 197 2.73 26.64 19.54
N ALA A 198 2.24 26.74 20.80
CA ALA A 198 1.06 25.99 21.26
C ALA A 198 -0.19 26.31 20.42
N GLU A 199 -0.46 27.59 20.17
CA GLU A 199 -1.60 27.99 19.34
C GLU A 199 -1.46 27.52 17.88
N THR A 200 -0.25 27.61 17.32
CA THR A 200 0.04 27.12 15.96
C THR A 200 -0.20 25.61 15.86
N LEU A 201 0.24 24.84 16.86
CA LEU A 201 0.01 23.40 16.92
C LEU A 201 -1.48 23.04 16.99
N GLU A 202 -2.27 23.76 17.82
CA GLU A 202 -3.72 23.56 17.91
C GLU A 202 -4.44 23.87 16.60
N ARG A 203 -4.13 25.01 15.97
CA ARG A 203 -4.72 25.39 14.69
C ARG A 203 -4.38 24.36 13.60
N THR A 204 -3.13 23.91 13.58
CA THR A 204 -2.67 22.88 12.63
C THR A 204 -3.39 21.56 12.89
N ALA A 205 -3.53 21.13 14.16
CA ALA A 205 -4.27 19.94 14.54
C ALA A 205 -5.74 20.00 14.09
N GLY A 206 -6.40 21.15 14.30
CA GLY A 206 -7.77 21.39 13.84
C GLY A 206 -7.92 21.28 12.32
N THR A 207 -6.99 21.85 11.57
CA THR A 207 -6.96 21.77 10.10
C THR A 207 -6.81 20.33 9.61
N ILE A 208 -5.86 19.60 10.19
CA ILE A 208 -5.60 18.18 9.82
C ILE A 208 -6.82 17.32 10.16
N ARG A 209 -7.41 17.51 11.37
CA ARG A 209 -8.60 16.76 11.78
C ARG A 209 -9.78 17.00 10.83
N SER A 210 -10.03 18.24 10.45
CA SER A 210 -11.09 18.59 9.47
C SER A 210 -10.84 17.95 8.12
N ARG A 211 -9.58 17.94 7.64
CA ARG A 211 -9.19 17.27 6.40
C ARG A 211 -9.42 15.76 6.48
N LEU A 212 -8.96 15.08 7.52
CA LEU A 212 -9.15 13.65 7.71
C LEU A 212 -10.62 13.26 7.80
N GLN A 213 -11.45 14.10 8.46
CA GLN A 213 -12.90 13.89 8.49
C GLN A 213 -13.53 14.02 7.10
N MET A 214 -13.12 15.02 6.30
CA MET A 214 -13.59 15.21 4.93
C MET A 214 -13.19 14.01 4.05
N GLU A 215 -11.92 13.59 4.10
CA GLU A 215 -11.44 12.41 3.39
C GLU A 215 -12.20 11.14 3.81
N GLY A 216 -12.53 11.00 5.10
CA GLY A 216 -13.36 9.92 5.62
C GLY A 216 -14.78 9.92 5.02
N LYS A 217 -15.43 11.09 4.96
CA LYS A 217 -16.77 11.25 4.36
C LYS A 217 -16.75 10.93 2.87
N ILE A 218 -15.77 11.45 2.12
CA ILE A 218 -15.61 11.18 0.69
C ILE A 218 -15.43 9.67 0.45
N ARG A 219 -14.59 9.02 1.26
CA ARG A 219 -14.37 7.58 1.18
C ARG A 219 -15.63 6.77 1.47
N ALA A 220 -16.42 7.15 2.46
CA ALA A 220 -17.69 6.49 2.78
C ALA A 220 -18.69 6.63 1.61
N LEU A 221 -18.85 7.83 1.07
CA LEU A 221 -19.74 8.10 -0.07
C LEU A 221 -19.28 7.37 -1.34
N THR A 222 -17.97 7.36 -1.61
CA THR A 222 -17.42 6.62 -2.77
C THR A 222 -17.54 5.11 -2.60
N ALA A 223 -17.42 4.57 -1.38
CA ALA A 223 -17.64 3.15 -1.11
C ALA A 223 -19.10 2.75 -1.36
N GLN A 224 -20.05 3.58 -0.93
CA GLN A 224 -21.47 3.37 -1.22
C GLN A 224 -21.75 3.37 -2.72
N GLY A 225 -21.21 4.36 -3.46
CA GLY A 225 -21.37 4.43 -4.92
C GLY A 225 -20.74 3.23 -5.65
N LYS A 226 -19.58 2.75 -5.18
CA LYS A 226 -18.95 1.53 -5.70
C LYS A 226 -19.83 0.29 -5.48
N LEU A 227 -20.43 0.16 -4.29
CA LEU A 227 -21.32 -0.96 -3.99
C LEU A 227 -22.55 -0.93 -4.89
N GLN A 228 -23.18 0.24 -5.05
CA GLN A 228 -24.32 0.41 -5.96
C GLN A 228 -23.95 0.04 -7.40
N ALA A 229 -22.79 0.46 -7.89
CA ALA A 229 -22.32 0.11 -9.22
C ALA A 229 -22.15 -1.40 -9.41
N TRP A 230 -21.62 -2.09 -8.40
CA TRP A 230 -21.51 -3.55 -8.41
C TRP A 230 -22.87 -4.25 -8.43
N VAL A 231 -23.81 -3.79 -7.62
CA VAL A 231 -25.18 -4.38 -7.56
C VAL A 231 -25.88 -4.18 -8.90
N VAL A 232 -25.87 -2.96 -9.45
CA VAL A 232 -26.53 -2.66 -10.73
C VAL A 232 -25.86 -3.41 -11.88
N GLY A 233 -24.51 -3.47 -11.91
CA GLY A 233 -23.75 -4.17 -12.95
C GLY A 233 -23.89 -5.70 -12.92
N LEU A 234 -24.19 -6.31 -11.77
CA LEU A 234 -24.44 -7.73 -11.67
C LEU A 234 -25.91 -8.11 -11.92
N LEU A 235 -26.82 -7.15 -11.91
CA LEU A 235 -28.27 -7.39 -12.02
C LEU A 235 -28.66 -8.06 -13.35
N PRO A 236 -28.17 -7.66 -14.54
CA PRO A 236 -28.50 -8.32 -15.80
C PRO A 236 -28.02 -9.78 -15.83
N VAL A 237 -26.82 -10.04 -15.29
CA VAL A 237 -26.25 -11.39 -15.21
C VAL A 237 -27.08 -12.27 -14.26
N GLY A 238 -27.43 -11.73 -13.10
CA GLY A 238 -28.31 -12.42 -12.15
C GLY A 238 -29.68 -12.73 -12.74
N LEU A 239 -30.29 -11.77 -13.45
CA LEU A 239 -31.57 -11.94 -14.10
C LEU A 239 -31.49 -13.01 -15.21
N ALA A 240 -30.43 -13.01 -16.02
CA ALA A 240 -30.23 -14.03 -17.05
C ALA A 240 -30.10 -15.44 -16.46
N LEU A 241 -29.44 -15.59 -15.30
CA LEU A 241 -29.34 -16.87 -14.61
C LEU A 241 -30.70 -17.36 -14.07
N VAL A 242 -31.51 -16.46 -13.52
CA VAL A 242 -32.87 -16.79 -13.01
C VAL A 242 -33.78 -17.13 -14.17
N LEU A 243 -33.84 -16.32 -15.23
CA LEU A 243 -34.69 -16.57 -16.41
C LEU A 243 -34.25 -17.83 -17.14
N GLY A 244 -32.97 -18.18 -17.17
CA GLY A 244 -32.49 -19.43 -17.73
C GLY A 244 -33.05 -20.69 -17.06
N LYS A 245 -33.46 -20.58 -15.78
CA LYS A 245 -34.11 -21.66 -15.05
C LYS A 245 -35.64 -21.62 -15.15
N MET A 246 -36.23 -20.42 -15.21
CA MET A 246 -37.67 -20.23 -15.25
C MET A 246 -38.26 -20.39 -16.65
N GLU A 247 -37.59 -19.86 -17.66
CA GLU A 247 -38.02 -19.90 -19.06
C GLU A 247 -36.85 -20.27 -20.00
N PRO A 248 -36.44 -21.54 -20.02
CA PRO A 248 -35.31 -22.00 -20.82
C PRO A 248 -35.54 -21.79 -22.33
N ALA A 249 -36.78 -21.87 -22.82
CA ALA A 249 -37.09 -21.67 -24.23
C ALA A 249 -36.84 -20.22 -24.69
N ALA A 250 -37.18 -19.21 -23.88
CA ALA A 250 -36.92 -17.82 -24.18
C ALA A 250 -35.43 -17.52 -24.13
N MET A 251 -34.67 -18.11 -23.19
CA MET A 251 -33.23 -17.95 -23.07
C MET A 251 -32.48 -18.66 -24.18
N ASP A 252 -32.98 -19.80 -24.69
CA ASP A 252 -32.39 -20.46 -25.84
C ASP A 252 -32.43 -19.56 -27.11
N MET A 253 -33.55 -18.85 -27.32
CA MET A 253 -33.64 -17.83 -28.36
C MET A 253 -32.62 -16.71 -28.17
N LEU A 254 -32.34 -16.28 -26.96
CA LEU A 254 -31.39 -15.22 -26.66
C LEU A 254 -29.94 -15.64 -26.98
N TRP A 255 -29.58 -16.90 -26.70
CA TRP A 255 -28.22 -17.40 -26.90
C TRP A 255 -27.95 -17.91 -28.33
N HIS A 256 -28.96 -18.41 -29.04
CA HIS A 256 -28.77 -19.10 -30.31
C HIS A 256 -29.33 -18.36 -31.54
N THR A 257 -30.00 -17.19 -31.39
CA THR A 257 -30.46 -16.41 -32.53
C THR A 257 -29.61 -15.16 -32.81
N ARG A 258 -29.55 -14.72 -34.07
CA ARG A 258 -28.86 -13.48 -34.46
C ARG A 258 -29.46 -12.25 -33.79
N VAL A 259 -30.77 -12.25 -33.59
CA VAL A 259 -31.48 -11.15 -32.87
C VAL A 259 -31.09 -11.15 -31.40
N GLY A 260 -31.02 -12.33 -30.76
CA GLY A 260 -30.56 -12.46 -29.37
C GLY A 260 -29.14 -11.93 -29.17
N TRP A 261 -28.21 -12.24 -30.05
CA TRP A 261 -26.84 -11.70 -30.02
C TRP A 261 -26.80 -10.18 -30.17
N ALA A 262 -27.65 -9.60 -31.04
CA ALA A 262 -27.75 -8.16 -31.18
C ALA A 262 -28.26 -7.48 -29.88
N VAL A 263 -29.26 -8.07 -29.21
CA VAL A 263 -29.78 -7.59 -27.94
C VAL A 263 -28.71 -7.69 -26.83
N LEU A 264 -28.01 -8.83 -26.73
CA LEU A 264 -26.90 -8.99 -25.77
C LEU A 264 -25.77 -7.99 -26.00
N ALA A 265 -25.43 -7.71 -27.27
CA ALA A 265 -24.40 -6.73 -27.61
C ALA A 265 -24.82 -5.30 -27.17
N VAL A 266 -26.07 -4.91 -27.42
CA VAL A 266 -26.60 -3.61 -26.97
C VAL A 266 -26.61 -3.52 -25.45
N LEU A 267 -27.07 -4.54 -24.75
CA LEU A 267 -27.05 -4.60 -23.28
C LEU A 267 -25.62 -4.47 -22.74
N ALA A 268 -24.67 -5.23 -23.26
CA ALA A 268 -23.29 -5.18 -22.84
C ALA A 268 -22.65 -3.79 -23.06
N VAL A 269 -22.96 -3.12 -24.17
CA VAL A 269 -22.49 -1.76 -24.46
C VAL A 269 -23.10 -0.75 -23.47
N LEU A 270 -24.40 -0.82 -23.22
CA LEU A 270 -25.09 0.06 -22.28
C LEU A 270 -24.56 -0.15 -20.84
N GLU A 271 -24.34 -1.39 -20.44
CA GLU A 271 -23.78 -1.71 -19.13
C GLU A 271 -22.35 -1.24 -18.99
N ALA A 272 -21.51 -1.48 -19.99
CA ALA A 272 -20.13 -0.97 -20.00
C ALA A 272 -20.08 0.55 -19.93
N LEU A 273 -20.96 1.25 -20.64
CA LEU A 273 -21.11 2.69 -20.57
C LEU A 273 -21.54 3.15 -19.19
N GLY A 274 -22.53 2.50 -18.59
CA GLY A 274 -23.01 2.78 -17.24
C GLY A 274 -21.89 2.64 -16.20
N VAL A 275 -21.17 1.52 -16.23
CA VAL A 275 -20.01 1.27 -15.33
C VAL A 275 -18.92 2.30 -15.57
N TYR A 276 -18.63 2.66 -16.80
CA TYR A 276 -17.64 3.69 -17.14
C TYR A 276 -18.01 5.06 -16.55
N VAL A 277 -19.27 5.51 -16.75
CA VAL A 277 -19.78 6.78 -16.21
C VAL A 277 -19.71 6.79 -14.68
N ILE A 278 -20.18 5.72 -14.03
CA ILE A 278 -20.14 5.60 -12.57
C ILE A 278 -18.69 5.65 -12.06
N ARG A 279 -17.76 4.92 -12.69
CA ARG A 279 -16.35 4.98 -12.33
C ARG A 279 -15.75 6.37 -12.47
N LYS A 280 -16.12 7.10 -13.51
CA LYS A 280 -15.66 8.47 -13.74
C LYS A 280 -16.23 9.45 -12.71
N ILE A 281 -17.48 9.29 -12.29
CA ILE A 281 -18.11 10.13 -11.24
C ILE A 281 -17.49 9.83 -9.86
N ILE A 282 -17.18 8.57 -9.57
CA ILE A 282 -16.63 8.13 -8.27
C ILE A 282 -15.12 8.42 -8.16
N ALA A 283 -14.39 8.54 -9.26
CA ALA A 283 -12.98 8.93 -9.29
C ALA A 283 -12.81 10.43 -9.02
N ILE A 284 -13.17 10.85 -7.79
CA ILE A 284 -12.85 12.19 -7.28
C ILE A 284 -11.48 12.05 -6.61
N ASP A 285 -10.44 12.58 -7.27
CA ASP A 285 -9.12 12.78 -6.65
C ASP A 285 -9.22 13.93 -5.63
N VAL A 286 -8.91 13.63 -4.36
CA VAL A 286 -8.84 14.61 -3.24
C VAL A 286 -7.40 14.70 -2.76
#